data_d359312fa4207ce83973984f84e0ca7b
#
_entry.id   d359312fa4207ce83973984f84e0ca7b
#
_cell.length_a   1.000
_cell.length_b   1.000
_cell.length_c   1.000
_cell.angle_alpha   90.00
_cell.angle_beta   90.00
_cell.angle_gamma   90.00
#
_symmetry.space_group_name_H-M   'P 1'
#
loop_
_entity.id
_entity.type
_entity.pdbx_description
1 polymer ?
#
loop_
_entity_poly.entity_id
_entity_poly.type
_entity_poly.pdbx_seq_one_letter_code
_entity_poly.pdbx_strand_id
1 'polypeptide(L)'
;MQVAFYKGTKAGLAGIYNRGVRFVTKGKYSHCELIFSDGMSASASFADGGVRFKRIDYDSTRWDIVDIGDKFESQAREWFQRHEGQGYDLLGNLHFIFGFVGDNRHKWSCAEAVAEAIGVPDSWRINPNSLYPIVTKYFRLQ
;
A
#
# COMPACT_ATOMS: atom_id res chain seq x y z
N MET A 1 7.51 -13.07 -4.15
CA MET A 1 6.57 -12.03 -3.67
C MET A 1 6.83 -10.71 -4.40
N GLN A 2 5.81 -9.91 -4.66
CA GLN A 2 5.94 -8.68 -5.45
C GLN A 2 5.16 -7.54 -4.79
N VAL A 3 5.54 -6.28 -5.08
CA VAL A 3 4.75 -5.10 -4.70
C VAL A 3 4.25 -4.43 -5.98
N ALA A 4 2.94 -4.25 -6.09
CA ALA A 4 2.29 -3.56 -7.19
C ALA A 4 1.93 -2.13 -6.79
N PHE A 5 2.20 -1.16 -7.67
CA PHE A 5 1.97 0.27 -7.47
C PHE A 5 0.98 0.79 -8.52
N TYR A 6 -0.13 1.34 -8.05
CA TYR A 6 -1.20 1.84 -8.92
C TYR A 6 -0.90 3.27 -9.39
N LYS A 7 -0.83 3.44 -10.71
CA LYS A 7 -0.61 4.74 -11.39
C LYS A 7 -1.82 5.21 -12.19
N GLY A 8 -2.88 4.41 -12.25
CA GLY A 8 -4.12 4.75 -12.94
C GLY A 8 -4.99 5.74 -12.17
N THR A 9 -6.12 6.12 -12.76
CA THR A 9 -7.17 6.91 -12.11
C THR A 9 -8.48 6.16 -12.20
N LYS A 10 -9.11 5.89 -11.04
CA LYS A 10 -10.45 5.31 -10.97
C LYS A 10 -11.50 6.39 -11.21
N ALA A 11 -12.71 6.00 -11.61
CA ALA A 11 -13.85 6.92 -11.73
C ALA A 11 -14.44 7.28 -10.34
N GLY A 12 -15.17 8.39 -10.28
CA GLY A 12 -15.92 8.80 -9.08
C GLY A 12 -15.05 9.27 -7.91
N LEU A 13 -15.52 9.10 -6.68
CA LEU A 13 -14.87 9.53 -5.44
C LEU A 13 -13.49 8.89 -5.25
N ALA A 14 -13.33 7.61 -5.64
CA ALA A 14 -12.04 6.94 -5.61
C ALA A 14 -11.01 7.61 -6.55
N GLY A 15 -11.46 8.15 -7.69
CA GLY A 15 -10.61 8.91 -8.60
C GLY A 15 -10.18 10.25 -8.02
N ILE A 16 -11.05 10.94 -7.30
CA ILE A 16 -10.73 12.19 -6.59
C ILE A 16 -9.68 11.91 -5.53
N TYR A 17 -9.86 10.85 -4.74
CA TYR A 17 -8.89 10.41 -3.74
C TYR A 17 -7.52 10.10 -4.38
N ASN A 18 -7.48 9.32 -5.46
CA ASN A 18 -6.25 8.99 -6.18
C ASN A 18 -5.49 10.24 -6.67
N ARG A 19 -6.22 11.22 -7.21
CA ARG A 19 -5.65 12.51 -7.63
C ARG A 19 -5.10 13.30 -6.45
N GLY A 20 -5.82 13.33 -5.33
CA GLY A 20 -5.42 13.98 -4.09
C GLY A 20 -4.12 13.40 -3.55
N VAL A 21 -4.00 12.08 -3.42
CA VAL A 21 -2.78 11.40 -2.99
C VAL A 21 -1.60 11.76 -3.89
N ARG A 22 -1.76 11.66 -5.22
CA ARG A 22 -0.69 11.99 -6.17
C ARG A 22 -0.28 13.46 -6.12
N PHE A 23 -1.24 14.37 -5.97
CA PHE A 23 -0.97 15.80 -5.87
C PHE A 23 -0.15 16.13 -4.63
N VAL A 24 -0.56 15.60 -3.47
CA VAL A 24 0.11 15.85 -2.18
C VAL A 24 1.48 15.20 -2.10
N THR A 25 1.60 13.96 -2.56
CA THR A 25 2.87 13.22 -2.54
C THR A 25 3.80 13.61 -3.69
N LYS A 26 3.35 14.46 -4.61
CA LYS A 26 4.05 14.85 -5.85
C LYS A 26 4.58 13.65 -6.65
N GLY A 27 3.84 12.54 -6.62
CA GLY A 27 4.23 11.29 -7.23
C GLY A 27 3.12 10.68 -8.10
N LYS A 28 3.48 9.64 -8.85
CA LYS A 28 2.55 8.99 -9.79
C LYS A 28 1.68 7.90 -9.17
N TYR A 29 2.05 7.41 -7.98
CA TYR A 29 1.34 6.29 -7.35
C TYR A 29 0.34 6.77 -6.31
N SER A 30 -0.85 6.18 -6.31
CA SER A 30 -1.93 6.48 -5.36
C SER A 30 -2.34 5.29 -4.49
N HIS A 31 -1.84 4.09 -4.81
CA HIS A 31 -2.13 2.86 -4.07
C HIS A 31 -1.03 1.83 -4.28
N CYS A 32 -0.90 0.87 -3.36
CA CYS A 32 -0.03 -0.28 -3.53
C CYS A 32 -0.65 -1.54 -2.93
N GLU A 33 -0.24 -2.69 -3.46
CA GLU A 33 -0.66 -4.04 -3.07
C GLU A 33 0.57 -4.92 -2.89
N LEU A 34 0.55 -5.81 -1.92
CA LEU A 34 1.51 -6.90 -1.82
C LEU A 34 0.95 -8.13 -2.53
N ILE A 35 1.70 -8.72 -3.45
CA ILE A 35 1.33 -9.93 -4.20
C ILE A 35 2.15 -11.09 -3.69
N PHE A 36 1.50 -12.12 -3.18
CA PHE A 36 2.10 -13.35 -2.71
C PHE A 36 2.38 -14.32 -3.87
N SER A 37 3.21 -15.33 -3.61
CA SER A 37 3.61 -16.33 -4.62
C SER A 37 2.43 -17.13 -5.21
N ASP A 38 1.33 -17.29 -4.45
CA ASP A 38 0.10 -17.94 -4.90
C ASP A 38 -0.84 -17.02 -5.71
N GLY A 39 -0.42 -15.77 -5.99
CA GLY A 39 -1.20 -14.77 -6.72
C GLY A 39 -2.29 -14.07 -5.90
N MET A 40 -2.39 -14.36 -4.59
CA MET A 40 -3.24 -13.58 -3.69
C MET A 40 -2.57 -12.26 -3.39
N SER A 41 -3.33 -11.17 -3.34
CA SER A 41 -2.85 -9.86 -2.94
C SER A 41 -3.41 -9.44 -1.59
N ALA A 42 -2.66 -8.59 -0.88
CA ALA A 42 -3.11 -7.99 0.36
C ALA A 42 -2.71 -6.51 0.44
N SER A 43 -3.58 -5.70 0.99
CA SER A 43 -3.38 -4.28 1.27
C SER A 43 -4.45 -3.75 2.21
N ALA A 44 -4.30 -2.49 2.66
CA ALA A 44 -5.40 -1.71 3.18
C ALA A 44 -6.00 -0.86 2.06
N SER A 45 -7.31 -0.97 1.83
CA SER A 45 -8.01 -0.28 0.74
C SER A 45 -9.23 0.48 1.26
N PHE A 46 -9.30 1.77 0.92
CA PHE A 46 -10.48 2.57 1.25
C PHE A 46 -11.76 2.01 0.60
N ALA A 47 -11.67 1.59 -0.67
CA ALA A 47 -12.81 1.05 -1.40
C ALA A 47 -13.31 -0.29 -0.84
N ASP A 48 -12.43 -1.08 -0.23
CA ASP A 48 -12.75 -2.38 0.37
C ASP A 48 -12.98 -2.29 1.90
N GLY A 49 -12.92 -1.09 2.48
CA GLY A 49 -13.21 -0.82 3.89
C GLY A 49 -12.06 -1.08 4.87
N GLY A 50 -10.87 -1.44 4.41
CA GLY A 50 -9.71 -1.66 5.27
C GLY A 50 -8.73 -2.73 4.77
N VAL A 51 -8.09 -3.41 5.72
CA VAL A 51 -7.13 -4.49 5.47
C VAL A 51 -7.85 -5.74 4.98
N ARG A 52 -7.41 -6.25 3.83
CA ARG A 52 -8.04 -7.42 3.21
C ARG A 52 -7.10 -8.21 2.31
N PHE A 53 -7.47 -9.46 2.04
CA PHE A 53 -6.94 -10.26 0.93
C PHE A 53 -7.86 -10.16 -0.28
N LYS A 54 -7.29 -10.15 -1.50
CA LYS A 54 -8.07 -10.05 -2.75
C LYS A 54 -7.24 -10.55 -3.93
N ARG A 55 -7.87 -11.27 -4.88
CA ARG A 55 -7.26 -11.52 -6.19
C ARG A 55 -7.52 -10.31 -7.09
N ILE A 56 -6.46 -9.80 -7.70
CA ILE A 56 -6.50 -8.62 -8.56
C ILE A 56 -5.90 -8.99 -9.91
N ASP A 57 -6.56 -8.59 -10.98
CA ASP A 57 -6.01 -8.64 -12.32
C ASP A 57 -5.17 -7.38 -12.57
N TYR A 58 -3.87 -7.57 -12.73
CA TYR A 58 -2.89 -6.49 -12.84
C TYR A 58 -2.65 -6.14 -14.32
N ASP A 59 -3.21 -5.02 -14.75
CA ASP A 59 -2.98 -4.42 -16.05
C ASP A 59 -1.72 -3.55 -16.02
N SER A 60 -0.73 -3.87 -16.84
CA SER A 60 0.56 -3.17 -16.90
C SER A 60 0.46 -1.69 -17.31
N THR A 61 -0.64 -1.28 -17.93
CA THR A 61 -0.90 0.14 -18.24
C THR A 61 -1.20 0.96 -16.99
N ARG A 62 -1.73 0.31 -15.94
CA ARG A 62 -2.17 0.93 -14.68
C ARG A 62 -1.34 0.56 -13.46
N TRP A 63 -0.50 -0.47 -13.56
CA TRP A 63 0.30 -0.96 -12.45
C TRP A 63 1.77 -1.09 -12.84
N ASP A 64 2.64 -0.64 -11.95
CA ASP A 64 4.05 -0.99 -11.97
C ASP A 64 4.29 -2.06 -10.91
N ILE A 65 4.98 -3.15 -11.25
CA ILE A 65 5.22 -4.28 -10.35
C ILE A 65 6.71 -4.42 -10.09
N VAL A 66 7.08 -4.58 -8.82
CA VAL A 66 8.46 -4.78 -8.36
C VAL A 66 8.55 -6.12 -7.67
N ASP A 67 9.44 -6.99 -8.14
CA ASP A 67 9.78 -8.24 -7.46
C ASP A 67 10.71 -7.95 -6.28
N ILE A 68 10.35 -8.47 -5.10
CA ILE A 68 11.10 -8.31 -3.85
C ILE A 68 11.58 -9.64 -3.24
N GLY A 69 11.48 -10.73 -4.01
CA GLY A 69 11.79 -12.08 -3.52
C GLY A 69 10.83 -12.59 -2.45
N ASP A 70 11.10 -13.78 -1.92
CA ASP A 70 10.16 -14.47 -1.02
C ASP A 70 10.59 -14.49 0.44
N LYS A 71 11.72 -13.88 0.75
CA LYS A 71 12.31 -13.88 2.10
C LYS A 71 11.33 -13.44 3.21
N PHE A 72 10.48 -12.48 2.91
CA PHE A 72 9.53 -11.89 3.88
C PHE A 72 8.10 -12.40 3.70
N GLU A 73 7.85 -13.35 2.78
CA GLU A 73 6.48 -13.74 2.42
C GLU A 73 5.68 -14.33 3.58
N SER A 74 6.27 -15.22 4.35
CA SER A 74 5.61 -15.84 5.50
C SER A 74 5.26 -14.80 6.57
N GLN A 75 6.22 -13.94 6.92
CA GLN A 75 6.01 -12.84 7.87
C GLN A 75 4.91 -11.88 7.40
N ALA A 76 4.96 -11.48 6.15
CA ALA A 76 4.00 -10.55 5.58
C ALA A 76 2.58 -11.13 5.55
N ARG A 77 2.45 -12.40 5.15
CA ARG A 77 1.16 -13.11 5.15
C ARG A 77 0.57 -13.20 6.55
N GLU A 78 1.37 -13.57 7.54
CA GLU A 78 0.94 -13.63 8.94
C GLU A 78 0.53 -12.26 9.47
N TRP A 79 1.25 -11.22 9.10
CA TRP A 79 0.90 -9.84 9.47
C TRP A 79 -0.48 -9.47 8.92
N PHE A 80 -0.73 -9.68 7.63
CA PHE A 80 -2.02 -9.37 7.00
C PHE A 80 -3.17 -10.21 7.57
N GLN A 81 -2.94 -11.50 7.89
CA GLN A 81 -3.94 -12.35 8.53
C GLN A 81 -4.35 -11.83 9.91
N ARG A 82 -3.39 -11.36 10.71
CA ARG A 82 -3.67 -10.78 12.04
C ARG A 82 -4.41 -9.45 12.00
N HIS A 83 -4.26 -8.69 10.91
CA HIS A 83 -4.86 -7.36 10.77
C HIS A 83 -6.08 -7.33 9.85
N GLU A 84 -6.44 -8.46 9.26
CA GLU A 84 -7.59 -8.55 8.34
C GLU A 84 -8.87 -8.02 9.00
N GLY A 85 -9.59 -7.16 8.27
CA GLY A 85 -10.81 -6.50 8.76
C GLY A 85 -10.57 -5.21 9.56
N GLN A 86 -9.32 -4.85 9.89
CA GLN A 86 -9.02 -3.54 10.47
C GLN A 86 -9.27 -2.42 9.45
N GLY A 87 -9.80 -1.28 9.94
CA GLY A 87 -10.28 -0.20 9.08
C GLY A 87 -9.17 0.53 8.31
N TYR A 88 -9.59 1.27 7.28
CA TYR A 88 -8.70 2.14 6.51
C TYR A 88 -8.52 3.49 7.21
N ASP A 89 -7.30 3.96 7.33
CA ASP A 89 -6.99 5.27 7.91
C ASP A 89 -7.10 6.39 6.87
N LEU A 90 -8.33 6.84 6.63
CA LEU A 90 -8.59 7.98 5.76
C LEU A 90 -8.06 9.29 6.39
N LEU A 91 -8.16 9.42 7.71
CA LEU A 91 -7.73 10.63 8.43
C LEU A 91 -6.22 10.70 8.58
N GLY A 92 -5.54 9.58 8.82
CA GLY A 92 -4.07 9.52 8.83
C GLY A 92 -3.47 9.86 7.47
N ASN A 93 -4.12 9.44 6.36
CA ASN A 93 -3.73 9.90 5.03
C ASN A 93 -3.93 11.41 4.82
N LEU A 94 -4.92 12.02 5.47
CA LEU A 94 -5.09 13.48 5.50
C LEU A 94 -4.03 14.18 6.34
N HIS A 95 -3.35 13.47 7.27
CA HIS A 95 -2.21 14.01 8.01
C HIS A 95 -1.09 14.45 7.07
N PHE A 96 -0.82 13.70 6.00
CA PHE A 96 0.11 14.15 4.93
C PHE A 96 -0.35 15.42 4.22
N ILE A 97 -1.66 15.73 4.31
CA ILE A 97 -2.26 16.92 3.67
C ILE A 97 -2.27 18.11 4.64
N PHE A 98 -2.57 17.90 5.91
CA PHE A 98 -2.86 18.98 6.87
C PHE A 98 -1.95 19.01 8.10
N GLY A 99 -1.10 18.01 8.34
CA GLY A 99 -0.11 18.00 9.43
C GLY A 99 -0.64 17.90 10.87
N PHE A 100 -1.94 17.67 11.08
CA PHE A 100 -2.58 17.84 12.39
C PHE A 100 -3.38 16.64 12.92
N VAL A 101 -3.47 15.52 12.20
CA VAL A 101 -4.32 14.39 12.64
C VAL A 101 -3.45 13.27 13.20
N GLY A 102 -3.73 12.84 14.42
CA GLY A 102 -2.96 11.82 15.13
C GLY A 102 -3.10 10.41 14.51
N ASP A 103 -2.07 9.61 14.71
CA ASP A 103 -2.02 8.20 14.40
C ASP A 103 -3.17 7.42 15.07
N ASN A 104 -3.94 6.67 14.28
CA ASN A 104 -4.97 5.78 14.79
C ASN A 104 -4.50 4.32 14.64
N ARG A 105 -3.98 3.75 15.72
CA ARG A 105 -3.35 2.43 15.79
C ARG A 105 -4.21 1.24 15.31
N HIS A 106 -5.47 1.47 14.95
CA HIS A 106 -6.40 0.45 14.44
C HIS A 106 -6.84 0.68 13.01
N LYS A 107 -6.18 1.60 12.30
CA LYS A 107 -6.47 1.92 10.91
C LYS A 107 -5.18 2.00 10.11
N TRP A 108 -5.21 1.52 8.89
CA TRP A 108 -4.03 1.38 8.04
C TRP A 108 -4.20 2.08 6.71
N SER A 109 -3.15 2.73 6.23
CA SER A 109 -3.03 3.10 4.82
C SER A 109 -2.45 1.93 4.01
N CYS A 110 -2.62 1.96 2.69
CA CYS A 110 -2.10 0.90 1.82
C CYS A 110 -0.57 0.73 1.94
N ALA A 111 0.16 1.85 1.88
CA ALA A 111 1.61 1.81 1.91
C ALA A 111 2.17 1.49 3.30
N GLU A 112 1.52 1.98 4.35
CA GLU A 112 1.85 1.65 5.73
C GLU A 112 1.69 0.15 5.99
N ALA A 113 0.55 -0.44 5.61
CA ALA A 113 0.28 -1.86 5.79
C ALA A 113 1.31 -2.74 5.04
N VAL A 114 1.61 -2.39 3.78
CA VAL A 114 2.63 -3.12 2.99
C VAL A 114 4.02 -2.94 3.61
N ALA A 115 4.42 -1.72 3.97
CA ALA A 115 5.72 -1.42 4.57
C ALA A 115 5.93 -2.18 5.88
N GLU A 116 4.94 -2.14 6.79
CA GLU A 116 5.00 -2.85 8.07
C GLU A 116 5.10 -4.36 7.87
N ALA A 117 4.28 -4.92 6.98
CA ALA A 117 4.26 -6.35 6.71
C ALA A 117 5.61 -6.89 6.21
N ILE A 118 6.36 -6.11 5.42
CA ILE A 118 7.70 -6.47 4.92
C ILE A 118 8.85 -6.00 5.82
N GLY A 119 8.54 -5.40 6.98
CA GLY A 119 9.54 -5.00 7.99
C GLY A 119 10.27 -3.68 7.69
N VAL A 120 9.65 -2.76 6.95
CA VAL A 120 10.20 -1.40 6.78
C VAL A 120 9.94 -0.59 8.05
N PRO A 121 10.99 -0.03 8.69
CA PRO A 121 10.81 0.77 9.90
C PRO A 121 10.05 2.07 9.62
N ASP A 122 9.42 2.63 10.66
CA ASP A 122 8.64 3.87 10.58
C ASP A 122 7.55 3.85 9.48
N SER A 123 6.91 2.71 9.30
CA SER A 123 5.91 2.45 8.25
C SER A 123 4.80 3.51 8.18
N TRP A 124 4.41 4.10 9.31
CA TRP A 124 3.41 5.17 9.42
C TRP A 124 3.77 6.45 8.63
N ARG A 125 5.05 6.62 8.27
CA ARG A 125 5.53 7.74 7.43
C ARG A 125 5.52 7.41 5.93
N ILE A 126 5.22 6.17 5.58
CA ILE A 126 5.39 5.66 4.22
C ILE A 126 4.12 5.88 3.40
N ASN A 127 4.27 6.48 2.23
CA ASN A 127 3.24 6.58 1.20
C ASN A 127 3.66 5.77 -0.04
N PRO A 128 2.77 5.51 -1.03
CA PRO A 128 3.13 4.69 -2.18
C PRO A 128 4.35 5.19 -2.97
N ASN A 129 4.55 6.50 -3.05
CA ASN A 129 5.66 7.10 -3.80
C ASN A 129 6.99 7.04 -3.04
N SER A 130 6.98 7.02 -1.71
CA SER A 130 8.17 6.78 -0.89
C SER A 130 8.50 5.29 -0.77
N LEU A 131 7.49 4.41 -0.78
CA LEU A 131 7.70 2.97 -0.74
C LEU A 131 8.37 2.44 -2.02
N TYR A 132 8.00 2.97 -3.18
CA TYR A 132 8.53 2.52 -4.47
C TYR A 132 10.07 2.52 -4.55
N PRO A 133 10.80 3.63 -4.26
CA PRO A 133 12.25 3.62 -4.24
C PRO A 133 12.85 2.72 -3.14
N ILE A 134 12.17 2.56 -2.00
CA ILE A 134 12.61 1.66 -0.94
C ILE A 134 12.64 0.22 -1.45
N VAL A 135 11.53 -0.27 -2.01
CA VAL A 135 11.47 -1.67 -2.47
C VAL A 135 12.34 -1.90 -3.70
N THR A 136 12.43 -0.94 -4.62
CA THR A 136 13.29 -1.07 -5.80
C THR A 136 14.78 -1.09 -5.46
N LYS A 137 15.21 -0.34 -4.46
CA LYS A 137 16.64 -0.20 -4.12
C LYS A 137 17.12 -1.25 -3.13
N TYR A 138 16.31 -1.55 -2.10
CA TYR A 138 16.78 -2.36 -0.97
C TYR A 138 16.25 -3.80 -0.97
N PHE A 139 15.15 -4.10 -1.64
CA PHE A 139 14.56 -5.44 -1.68
C PHE A 139 14.86 -6.20 -2.98
N ARG A 140 15.04 -5.50 -4.10
CA ARG A 140 15.34 -6.12 -5.40
C ARG A 140 16.70 -6.80 -5.49
N LEU A 141 17.61 -6.54 -4.55
CA LEU A 141 18.99 -7.05 -4.53
C LEU A 141 19.19 -8.23 -3.55
N GLN A 142 18.14 -8.74 -2.96
CA GLN A 142 18.15 -9.91 -2.07
C GLN A 142 17.53 -11.14 -2.75
#